data_c45111d071ce64bd2e663f650b9ef2a9
#
_entry.id   c45111d071ce64bd2e663f650b9ef2a9
#
_cell.length_a   1.000
_cell.length_b   1.000
_cell.length_c   1.000
_cell.angle_alpha   90.00
_cell.angle_beta   90.00
_cell.angle_gamma   90.00
#
_symmetry.space_group_name_H-M   'P 1'
#
loop_
_entity.id
_entity.type
_entity.pdbx_description
1 polymer ?
#
loop_
_entity_poly.entity_id
_entity_poly.type
_entity_poly.pdbx_seq_one_letter_code
_entity_poly.pdbx_strand_id
1 'polypeptide(L)'
;MSILESDWKKFKELCKIALDRFCQGVLADAKAITQHGALSAHARYGMLYGLIQDRNKDMARAFDHHSQSRSSALTALRLFVMHDLLTAAELSILSEDALEYISDVVRQPYELEWVEEIVRQD
;
A
#
# COMPACT_ATOMS: atom_id res chain seq x y z
N MET A 1 12.35 -16.51 -9.51
CA MET A 1 12.07 -16.21 -10.92
C MET A 1 12.38 -14.76 -11.20
N SER A 2 13.24 -14.50 -12.16
CA SER A 2 13.61 -13.11 -12.46
C SER A 2 12.66 -12.50 -13.50
N ILE A 3 12.46 -11.21 -13.39
CA ILE A 3 11.62 -10.43 -14.31
C ILE A 3 12.33 -10.25 -15.66
N LEU A 4 11.58 -10.23 -16.77
CA LEU A 4 12.12 -9.92 -18.07
C LEU A 4 12.64 -8.48 -18.13
N GLU A 5 13.66 -8.21 -18.97
CA GLU A 5 14.25 -6.86 -19.10
C GLU A 5 13.21 -5.80 -19.50
N SER A 6 12.32 -6.13 -20.42
CA SER A 6 11.25 -5.22 -20.83
C SER A 6 10.27 -4.90 -19.68
N ASP A 7 9.95 -5.89 -18.85
CA ASP A 7 9.09 -5.73 -17.70
C ASP A 7 9.81 -4.95 -16.58
N TRP A 8 11.13 -5.13 -16.44
CA TRP A 8 11.92 -4.41 -15.45
C TRP A 8 11.86 -2.90 -15.64
N LYS A 9 11.94 -2.43 -16.86
CA LYS A 9 11.82 -1.00 -17.17
C LYS A 9 10.43 -0.47 -16.84
N LYS A 10 9.39 -1.22 -17.18
CA LYS A 10 8.00 -0.88 -16.88
C LYS A 10 7.72 -0.95 -15.37
N PHE A 11 8.30 -1.93 -14.69
CA PHE A 11 8.20 -2.06 -13.23
C PHE A 11 8.67 -0.81 -12.51
N LYS A 12 9.77 -0.20 -12.94
CA LYS A 12 10.28 1.02 -12.32
C LYS A 12 9.26 2.16 -12.38
N GLU A 13 8.58 2.30 -13.50
CA GLU A 13 7.52 3.31 -13.66
C GLU A 13 6.30 3.00 -12.81
N LEU A 14 5.88 1.74 -12.80
CA LEU A 14 4.76 1.28 -11.96
C LEU A 14 5.07 1.44 -10.47
N CYS A 15 6.32 1.24 -10.07
CA CYS A 15 6.78 1.41 -8.70
C CYS A 15 6.61 2.86 -8.22
N LYS A 16 6.92 3.84 -9.07
CA LYS A 16 6.73 5.26 -8.77
C LYS A 16 5.25 5.59 -8.55
N ILE A 17 4.38 5.08 -9.40
CA ILE A 17 2.93 5.27 -9.29
C ILE A 17 2.41 4.63 -8.01
N ALA A 18 2.81 3.39 -7.74
CA ALA A 18 2.39 2.66 -6.54
C ALA A 18 2.84 3.36 -5.26
N LEU A 19 4.08 3.82 -5.21
CA LEU A 19 4.63 4.55 -4.05
C LEU A 19 3.86 5.83 -3.78
N ASP A 20 3.60 6.62 -4.81
CA ASP A 20 2.84 7.86 -4.68
C ASP A 20 1.42 7.59 -4.14
N ARG A 21 0.75 6.60 -4.69
CA ARG A 21 -0.60 6.21 -4.23
C ARG A 21 -0.60 5.66 -2.81
N PHE A 22 0.42 4.89 -2.46
CA PHE A 22 0.58 4.40 -1.09
C PHE A 22 0.68 5.59 -0.12
N CYS A 23 1.52 6.54 -0.40
CA CYS A 23 1.69 7.73 0.44
C CYS A 23 0.42 8.58 0.50
N GLN A 24 -0.26 8.77 -0.63
CA GLN A 24 -1.54 9.49 -0.67
C GLN A 24 -2.60 8.79 0.19
N GLY A 25 -2.66 7.47 0.14
CA GLY A 25 -3.59 6.68 0.96
C GLY A 25 -3.31 6.85 2.45
N VAL A 26 -2.05 6.79 2.86
CA VAL A 26 -1.66 7.01 4.26
C VAL A 26 -2.05 8.42 4.71
N LEU A 27 -1.79 9.42 3.89
CA LEU A 27 -2.12 10.81 4.22
C LEU A 27 -3.64 11.02 4.31
N ALA A 28 -4.42 10.39 3.43
CA ALA A 28 -5.88 10.45 3.49
C ALA A 28 -6.40 9.81 4.78
N ASP A 29 -5.87 8.66 5.17
CA ASP A 29 -6.25 7.98 6.41
C ASP A 29 -5.85 8.80 7.63
N ALA A 30 -4.65 9.40 7.61
CA ALA A 30 -4.20 10.29 8.68
C ALA A 30 -5.12 11.50 8.83
N LYS A 31 -5.56 12.08 7.72
CA LYS A 31 -6.51 13.19 7.71
C LYS A 31 -7.85 12.80 8.32
N ALA A 32 -8.38 11.63 7.92
CA ALA A 32 -9.63 11.11 8.46
C ALA A 32 -9.54 10.93 9.99
N ILE A 33 -8.42 10.40 10.48
CA ILE A 33 -8.18 10.22 11.92
C ILE A 33 -8.12 11.57 12.62
N THR A 34 -7.30 12.50 12.12
CA THR A 34 -7.08 13.79 12.79
C THR A 34 -8.31 14.69 12.79
N GLN A 35 -9.23 14.49 11.84
CA GLN A 35 -10.46 15.28 11.72
C GLN A 35 -11.69 14.61 12.37
N HIS A 36 -11.54 13.43 12.96
CA HIS A 36 -12.67 12.71 13.55
C HIS A 36 -13.08 13.34 14.89
N GLY A 37 -14.04 14.25 14.83
CA GLY A 37 -14.43 15.07 15.97
C GLY A 37 -15.08 14.32 17.14
N ALA A 38 -15.61 13.11 16.91
CA ALA A 38 -16.22 12.29 17.96
C ALA A 38 -15.18 11.60 18.86
N LEU A 39 -13.93 11.51 18.42
CA LEU A 39 -12.85 10.91 19.22
C LEU A 39 -12.05 12.00 19.95
N SER A 40 -11.55 11.66 21.14
CA SER A 40 -10.67 12.53 21.89
C SER A 40 -9.35 12.77 21.15
N ALA A 41 -8.63 13.81 21.53
CA ALA A 41 -7.30 14.06 20.98
C ALA A 41 -6.34 12.90 21.26
N HIS A 42 -6.44 12.29 22.45
CA HIS A 42 -5.60 11.14 22.81
C HIS A 42 -5.91 9.91 21.95
N ALA A 43 -7.20 9.61 21.73
CA ALA A 43 -7.60 8.49 20.87
C ALA A 43 -7.11 8.70 19.42
N ARG A 44 -7.27 9.90 18.88
CA ARG A 44 -6.79 10.25 17.53
C ARG A 44 -5.28 10.13 17.42
N TYR A 45 -4.55 10.59 18.42
CA TYR A 45 -3.09 10.46 18.48
C TYR A 45 -2.68 8.99 18.42
N GLY A 46 -3.30 8.15 19.26
CA GLY A 46 -2.99 6.72 19.29
C GLY A 46 -3.28 6.02 17.98
N MET A 47 -4.40 6.34 17.33
CA MET A 47 -4.75 5.80 16.03
C MET A 47 -3.76 6.23 14.95
N LEU A 48 -3.35 7.50 14.95
CA LEU A 48 -2.37 8.01 14.00
C LEU A 48 -1.02 7.31 14.19
N TYR A 49 -0.58 7.14 15.41
CA TYR A 49 0.65 6.41 15.72
C TYR A 49 0.59 4.97 15.20
N GLY A 50 -0.50 4.26 15.47
CA GLY A 50 -0.70 2.89 14.99
C GLY A 50 -0.73 2.81 13.47
N LEU A 51 -1.40 3.74 12.80
CA LEU A 51 -1.43 3.83 11.35
C LEU A 51 -0.01 3.94 10.78
N ILE A 52 0.78 4.86 11.26
CA ILE A 52 2.14 5.09 10.76
C ILE A 52 3.02 3.86 10.99
N GLN A 53 2.93 3.23 12.16
CA GLN A 53 3.69 2.01 12.44
C GLN A 53 3.32 0.87 11.48
N ASP A 54 2.03 0.64 11.27
CA ASP A 54 1.57 -0.45 10.40
C ASP A 54 1.94 -0.21 8.95
N ARG A 55 1.76 1.01 8.46
CA ARG A 55 2.10 1.37 7.08
C ARG A 55 3.60 1.36 6.84
N ASN A 56 4.41 1.69 7.84
CA ASN A 56 5.87 1.59 7.71
C ASN A 56 6.36 0.16 7.51
N LYS A 57 5.69 -0.83 8.09
CA LYS A 57 6.00 -2.25 7.84
C LYS A 57 5.74 -2.61 6.38
N ASP A 58 4.61 -2.17 5.84
CA ASP A 58 4.26 -2.42 4.45
C ASP A 58 5.14 -1.62 3.49
N MET A 59 5.49 -0.39 3.85
CA MET A 59 6.46 0.43 3.11
C MET A 59 7.79 -0.30 2.99
N ALA A 60 8.32 -0.82 4.10
CA ALA A 60 9.57 -1.58 4.10
C ALA A 60 9.48 -2.82 3.23
N ARG A 61 8.37 -3.55 3.32
CA ARG A 61 8.17 -4.80 2.59
C ARG A 61 8.03 -4.58 1.08
N ALA A 62 7.30 -3.53 0.67
CA ALA A 62 6.93 -3.30 -0.72
C ALA A 62 7.90 -2.38 -1.46
N PHE A 63 8.51 -1.39 -0.77
CA PHE A 63 9.22 -0.29 -1.41
C PHE A 63 10.68 -0.13 -0.99
N ASP A 64 11.15 -0.88 0.01
CA ASP A 64 12.55 -0.82 0.43
C ASP A 64 13.46 -1.57 -0.55
N HIS A 65 14.74 -1.61 -0.23
CA HIS A 65 15.80 -2.03 -1.15
C HIS A 65 15.59 -3.35 -1.86
N HIS A 66 14.84 -4.32 -1.29
CA HIS A 66 14.60 -5.55 -2.04
C HIS A 66 13.53 -5.44 -3.11
N SER A 67 12.67 -4.44 -3.09
CA SER A 67 11.80 -4.14 -4.23
C SER A 67 12.57 -3.50 -5.39
N GLN A 68 13.81 -3.07 -5.14
CA GLN A 68 14.69 -2.47 -6.15
C GLN A 68 15.45 -3.51 -6.97
N SER A 69 15.40 -4.79 -6.62
CA SER A 69 16.11 -5.84 -7.34
C SER A 69 15.20 -6.54 -8.37
N ARG A 70 15.82 -7.01 -9.47
CA ARG A 70 15.10 -7.77 -10.49
C ARG A 70 14.52 -9.08 -9.95
N SER A 71 15.21 -9.71 -8.99
CA SER A 71 14.78 -10.99 -8.42
C SER A 71 13.53 -10.86 -7.56
N SER A 72 13.25 -9.68 -6.99
CA SER A 72 12.09 -9.43 -6.12
C SER A 72 11.02 -8.54 -6.76
N ALA A 73 11.23 -8.10 -7.99
CA ALA A 73 10.29 -7.19 -8.66
C ALA A 73 8.90 -7.78 -8.82
N LEU A 74 8.79 -9.05 -9.20
CA LEU A 74 7.49 -9.72 -9.35
C LEU A 74 6.77 -9.85 -8.01
N THR A 75 7.50 -10.13 -6.92
CA THR A 75 6.95 -10.16 -5.58
C THR A 75 6.44 -8.78 -5.16
N ALA A 76 7.20 -7.73 -5.46
CA ALA A 76 6.77 -6.36 -5.21
C ALA A 76 5.50 -6.01 -5.98
N LEU A 77 5.38 -6.40 -7.25
CA LEU A 77 4.17 -6.22 -8.05
C LEU A 77 2.96 -6.90 -7.40
N ARG A 78 3.13 -8.12 -6.87
CA ARG A 78 2.05 -8.81 -6.15
C ARG A 78 1.59 -8.00 -4.95
N LEU A 79 2.52 -7.39 -4.19
CA LEU A 79 2.18 -6.53 -3.06
C LEU A 79 1.45 -5.26 -3.51
N PHE A 80 1.88 -4.64 -4.61
CA PHE A 80 1.20 -3.47 -5.16
C PHE A 80 -0.25 -3.78 -5.55
N VAL A 81 -0.47 -4.94 -6.17
CA VAL A 81 -1.83 -5.39 -6.52
C VAL A 81 -2.64 -5.70 -5.27
N MET A 82 -2.05 -6.40 -4.30
CA MET A 82 -2.74 -6.72 -3.04
C MET A 82 -3.20 -5.45 -2.31
N HIS A 83 -2.36 -4.42 -2.27
CA HIS A 83 -2.70 -3.15 -1.62
C HIS A 83 -3.54 -2.22 -2.51
N ASP A 84 -3.98 -2.70 -3.66
CA ASP A 84 -4.82 -1.97 -4.62
C ASP A 84 -4.19 -0.66 -5.10
N LEU A 85 -2.88 -0.69 -5.37
CA LEU A 85 -2.11 0.49 -5.77
C LEU A 85 -2.02 0.67 -7.28
N LEU A 86 -2.31 -0.36 -8.07
CA LEU A 86 -2.23 -0.33 -9.52
C LEU A 86 -3.51 -0.87 -10.14
N THR A 87 -3.98 -0.23 -11.18
CA THR A 87 -5.16 -0.66 -11.94
C THR A 87 -4.81 -1.77 -12.92
N ALA A 88 -5.82 -2.53 -13.35
CA ALA A 88 -5.64 -3.53 -14.40
C ALA A 88 -5.12 -2.91 -15.70
N ALA A 89 -5.59 -1.71 -16.05
CA ALA A 89 -5.14 -0.99 -17.23
C ALA A 89 -3.65 -0.64 -17.15
N GLU A 90 -3.19 -0.20 -15.99
CA GLU A 90 -1.76 0.10 -15.78
C GLU A 90 -0.89 -1.16 -15.85
N LEU A 91 -1.38 -2.27 -15.31
CA LEU A 91 -0.67 -3.54 -15.35
C LEU A 91 -0.61 -4.16 -16.75
N SER A 92 -1.53 -3.77 -17.65
CA SER A 92 -1.63 -4.33 -18.98
C SER A 92 -0.39 -4.10 -19.87
N ILE A 93 0.49 -3.18 -19.47
CA ILE A 93 1.75 -2.93 -20.18
C ILE A 93 2.81 -4.04 -19.95
N LEU A 94 2.59 -4.89 -18.94
CA LEU A 94 3.50 -5.99 -18.62
C LEU A 94 3.31 -7.17 -19.55
N SER A 95 4.32 -8.05 -19.64
CA SER A 95 4.24 -9.29 -20.41
C SER A 95 3.16 -10.24 -19.86
N GLU A 96 2.74 -11.18 -20.68
CA GLU A 96 1.79 -12.23 -20.28
C GLU A 96 2.32 -13.05 -19.10
N ASP A 97 3.62 -13.35 -19.07
CA ASP A 97 4.25 -14.10 -18.00
C ASP A 97 4.16 -13.34 -16.66
N ALA A 98 4.42 -12.04 -16.67
CA ALA A 98 4.31 -11.20 -15.49
C ALA A 98 2.85 -11.10 -15.02
N LEU A 99 1.92 -10.91 -15.96
CA LEU A 99 0.49 -10.84 -15.64
C LEU A 99 -0.03 -12.15 -15.04
N GLU A 100 0.39 -13.29 -15.58
CA GLU A 100 0.03 -14.59 -15.02
C GLU A 100 0.54 -14.76 -13.60
N TYR A 101 1.78 -14.32 -13.33
CA TYR A 101 2.39 -14.41 -12.01
C TYR A 101 1.62 -13.64 -10.93
N ILE A 102 0.96 -12.54 -11.30
CA ILE A 102 0.20 -11.70 -10.38
C ILE A 102 -1.31 -11.92 -10.44
N SER A 103 -1.79 -12.79 -11.33
CA SER A 103 -3.21 -12.96 -11.63
C SER A 103 -4.05 -13.50 -10.48
N ASP A 104 -3.43 -14.26 -9.56
CA ASP A 104 -4.12 -14.88 -8.43
C ASP A 104 -4.19 -13.99 -7.18
N VAL A 105 -3.59 -12.81 -7.24
CA VAL A 105 -3.57 -11.91 -6.09
C VAL A 105 -4.94 -11.28 -5.88
N VAL A 106 -5.47 -11.43 -4.68
CA VAL A 106 -6.73 -10.80 -4.27
C VAL A 106 -6.43 -9.40 -3.74
N ARG A 107 -7.14 -8.41 -4.27
CA ARG A 107 -7.01 -7.03 -3.82
C ARG A 107 -7.61 -6.87 -2.43
N GLN A 108 -6.85 -6.29 -1.53
CA GLN A 108 -7.23 -6.04 -0.15
C GLN A 108 -6.82 -4.61 0.21
N PRO A 109 -7.60 -3.61 -0.23
CA PRO A 109 -7.30 -2.22 0.09
C PRO A 109 -7.35 -1.98 1.59
N TYR A 110 -6.58 -1.01 2.05
CA TYR A 110 -6.58 -0.64 3.46
C TYR A 110 -7.94 -0.06 3.88
N GLU A 111 -8.37 -0.46 5.06
CA GLU A 111 -9.54 0.08 5.72
C GLU A 111 -9.15 0.57 7.11
N LEU A 112 -9.70 1.69 7.51
CA LEU A 112 -9.53 2.20 8.87
C LEU A 112 -10.48 1.47 9.81
N GLU A 113 -9.93 0.89 10.87
CA GLU A 113 -10.72 0.38 11.99
C GLU A 113 -10.86 1.50 13.03
N TRP A 114 -12.07 1.91 13.27
CA TRP A 114 -12.35 2.97 14.25
C TRP A 114 -12.41 2.39 15.64
N VAL A 115 -11.72 3.05 16.56
CA VAL A 115 -11.75 2.71 17.97
C VAL A 115 -13.05 3.23 18.58
N GLU A 116 -13.81 2.35 19.22
CA GLU A 116 -14.95 2.77 20.03
C GLU A 116 -14.45 3.46 21.29
N GLU A 117 -14.75 4.73 21.42
CA GLU A 117 -14.40 5.48 22.60
C GLU A 117 -15.63 5.60 23.50
N ILE A 118 -15.50 5.03 24.71
CA ILE A 118 -16.54 5.18 25.73
C ILE A 118 -16.39 6.57 26.30
N VAL A 119 -17.35 7.42 25.98
CA VAL A 119 -17.42 8.74 26.59
C VAL A 119 -17.82 8.57 28.05
N ARG A 120 -16.92 8.90 28.98
CA ARG A 120 -17.27 8.98 30.38
C ARG A 120 -18.22 10.15 30.56
N GLN A 121 -19.42 9.84 30.98
CA GLN A 121 -20.32 10.85 31.54
C GLN A 121 -19.93 11.02 33.00
N ASP A 122 -19.35 12.13 33.32
CA ASP A 122 -19.14 12.54 34.68
C ASP A 122 -20.43 13.19 35.23
#